data_ac231ec590d156a865f87ae966d61095
#
_entry.id   ac231ec590d156a865f87ae966d61095
#
_cell.length_a   1.000
_cell.length_b   1.000
_cell.length_c   1.000
_cell.angle_alpha   90.00
_cell.angle_beta   90.00
_cell.angle_gamma   90.00
#
_symmetry.space_group_name_H-M   'P 1'
#
loop_
_entity.id
_entity.type
_entity.pdbx_description
1 polymer ?
#
loop_
_entity_poly.entity_id
_entity_poly.type
_entity_poly.pdbx_seq_one_letter_code
_entity_poly.pdbx_strand_id
1 'polypeptide(L)'
;MQTKQTHIVVVGGGYAGLMATIRLAAKTRRSETTITLVNGTEHFIERLRLHQMAANQQIPQHSITKTLRGTGVDFVQGWVTEIRPDEHRVDLQTDNGARQIGYDYLVYALGSTIERDSVSGVRHHAYTLTPSGEMSIEGLREVLPALNAISGRLLIVGGGATGIEAAAEFAESFPNVKVQLVTRGEFGGFITKGIADYMGKSLRELGVSLQDHTTISELREREAITSSGVLIPFDVCLWTGGFSVPKLARETGLKVNERGQILTDMFLRSISHPDIFACGDT
;
A
#
# COMPACT_ATOMS: atom_id res chain seq x y z
N MET A 1 8.13 -33.77 -30.29
CA MET A 1 8.81 -32.60 -29.72
C MET A 1 7.87 -32.00 -28.69
N GLN A 2 8.19 -32.02 -27.41
CA GLN A 2 7.45 -31.24 -26.42
C GLN A 2 7.71 -29.76 -26.75
N THR A 3 6.69 -29.04 -27.14
CA THR A 3 6.77 -27.58 -27.28
C THR A 3 7.10 -26.99 -25.90
N LYS A 4 8.18 -26.25 -25.79
CA LYS A 4 8.56 -25.52 -24.56
C LYS A 4 7.37 -24.63 -24.19
N GLN A 5 6.79 -24.84 -23.00
CA GLN A 5 5.73 -23.96 -22.49
C GLN A 5 6.32 -22.58 -22.13
N THR A 6 5.60 -21.54 -22.43
CA THR A 6 5.94 -20.17 -22.00
C THR A 6 5.64 -20.03 -20.51
N HIS A 7 6.60 -19.58 -19.71
CA HIS A 7 6.41 -19.35 -18.29
C HIS A 7 6.24 -17.86 -17.99
N ILE A 8 5.09 -17.49 -17.42
CA ILE A 8 4.78 -16.14 -16.98
C ILE A 8 4.84 -16.12 -15.45
N VAL A 9 5.67 -15.23 -14.90
CA VAL A 9 5.72 -14.99 -13.47
C VAL A 9 5.07 -13.64 -13.16
N VAL A 10 4.17 -13.60 -12.19
CA VAL A 10 3.54 -12.37 -11.69
C VAL A 10 4.05 -12.15 -10.27
N VAL A 11 4.66 -11.01 -9.99
CA VAL A 11 5.15 -10.64 -8.66
C VAL A 11 4.24 -9.58 -8.05
N GLY A 12 3.62 -9.93 -6.90
CA GLY A 12 2.65 -9.11 -6.20
C GLY A 12 1.20 -9.54 -6.44
N GLY A 13 0.53 -9.99 -5.37
CA GLY A 13 -0.87 -10.45 -5.34
C GLY A 13 -1.88 -9.39 -4.90
N GLY A 14 -1.58 -8.10 -5.11
CA GLY A 14 -2.51 -7.00 -4.89
C GLY A 14 -3.57 -6.88 -6.00
N TYR A 15 -4.32 -5.77 -6.03
CA TYR A 15 -5.40 -5.55 -7.01
C TYR A 15 -4.97 -5.76 -8.45
N ALA A 16 -3.87 -5.13 -8.87
CA ALA A 16 -3.39 -5.22 -10.24
C ALA A 16 -2.84 -6.63 -10.58
N GLY A 17 -1.96 -7.17 -9.73
CA GLY A 17 -1.31 -8.45 -10.00
C GLY A 17 -2.26 -9.64 -9.95
N LEU A 18 -3.17 -9.71 -8.96
CA LEU A 18 -4.17 -10.79 -8.89
C LEU A 18 -5.12 -10.73 -10.09
N MET A 19 -5.57 -9.54 -10.48
CA MET A 19 -6.42 -9.37 -11.66
C MET A 19 -5.69 -9.73 -12.96
N ALA A 20 -4.42 -9.32 -13.10
CA ALA A 20 -3.58 -9.72 -14.23
C ALA A 20 -3.45 -11.25 -14.31
N THR A 21 -3.16 -11.89 -13.18
CA THR A 21 -3.04 -13.35 -13.08
C THR A 21 -4.30 -14.08 -13.54
N ILE A 22 -5.48 -13.68 -13.03
CA ILE A 22 -6.77 -14.30 -13.39
C ILE A 22 -7.06 -14.09 -14.89
N ARG A 23 -6.82 -12.90 -15.41
CA ARG A 23 -7.04 -12.59 -16.83
C ARG A 23 -6.09 -13.34 -17.75
N LEU A 24 -4.82 -13.47 -17.38
CA LEU A 24 -3.85 -14.28 -18.13
C LEU A 24 -4.29 -15.75 -18.15
N ALA A 25 -4.65 -16.32 -17.01
CA ALA A 25 -5.12 -17.71 -16.92
C ALA A 25 -6.37 -17.97 -17.79
N ALA A 26 -7.27 -16.98 -17.89
CA ALA A 26 -8.47 -17.10 -18.73
C ALA A 26 -8.20 -16.96 -20.24
N LYS A 27 -7.10 -16.30 -20.62
CA LYS A 27 -6.77 -15.98 -22.03
C LYS A 27 -5.68 -16.86 -22.63
N THR A 28 -4.95 -17.64 -21.82
CA THR A 28 -3.88 -18.53 -22.26
C THR A 28 -4.32 -19.99 -22.18
N ARG A 29 -3.66 -20.84 -22.98
CA ARG A 29 -3.87 -22.30 -22.93
C ARG A 29 -2.87 -22.94 -22.02
N ARG A 30 -3.33 -23.74 -21.05
CA ARG A 30 -2.47 -24.45 -20.08
C ARG A 30 -1.47 -25.42 -20.75
N SER A 31 -1.76 -25.89 -21.95
CA SER A 31 -0.83 -26.69 -22.73
C SER A 31 0.37 -25.91 -23.27
N GLU A 32 0.23 -24.58 -23.37
CA GLU A 32 1.21 -23.68 -23.99
C GLU A 32 1.85 -22.73 -22.99
N THR A 33 1.16 -22.46 -21.85
CA THR A 33 1.57 -21.44 -20.89
C THR A 33 1.39 -21.93 -19.45
N THR A 34 2.42 -21.74 -18.65
CA THR A 34 2.37 -21.85 -17.19
C THR A 34 2.40 -20.47 -16.57
N ILE A 35 1.66 -20.27 -15.48
CA ILE A 35 1.60 -18.99 -14.77
C ILE A 35 1.89 -19.24 -13.30
N THR A 36 2.83 -18.48 -12.74
CA THR A 36 3.13 -18.48 -11.30
C THR A 36 2.84 -17.10 -10.72
N LEU A 37 1.99 -17.03 -9.68
CA LEU A 37 1.82 -15.83 -8.86
C LEU A 37 2.67 -15.94 -7.61
N VAL A 38 3.51 -14.93 -7.38
CA VAL A 38 4.33 -14.79 -6.17
C VAL A 38 3.76 -13.66 -5.31
N ASN A 39 3.49 -13.94 -4.03
CA ASN A 39 3.06 -12.90 -3.07
C ASN A 39 3.56 -13.23 -1.67
N GLY A 40 3.90 -12.22 -0.86
CA GLY A 40 4.43 -12.39 0.50
C GLY A 40 3.43 -13.00 1.49
N THR A 41 2.13 -12.92 1.21
CA THR A 41 1.06 -13.44 2.08
C THR A 41 0.10 -14.34 1.30
N GLU A 42 -0.51 -15.32 1.96
CA GLU A 42 -1.55 -16.18 1.36
C GLU A 42 -2.85 -15.41 1.09
N HIS A 43 -3.08 -14.31 1.80
CA HIS A 43 -4.33 -13.57 1.72
C HIS A 43 -4.17 -12.32 0.86
N PHE A 44 -5.19 -12.05 0.05
CA PHE A 44 -5.37 -10.77 -0.61
C PHE A 44 -5.71 -9.70 0.43
N ILE A 45 -4.95 -8.62 0.44
CA ILE A 45 -5.13 -7.52 1.40
C ILE A 45 -5.97 -6.43 0.74
N GLU A 46 -7.16 -6.19 1.27
CA GLU A 46 -8.03 -5.09 0.87
C GLU A 46 -7.48 -3.75 1.39
N ARG A 47 -6.45 -3.22 0.71
CA ARG A 47 -5.75 -1.99 1.15
C ARG A 47 -6.67 -0.78 1.34
N LEU A 48 -7.74 -0.70 0.55
CA LEU A 48 -8.75 0.35 0.66
C LEU A 48 -9.55 0.30 1.97
N ARG A 49 -9.49 -0.82 2.70
CA ARG A 49 -10.25 -1.03 3.95
C ARG A 49 -9.35 -1.16 5.19
N LEU A 50 -8.07 -0.83 5.07
CA LEU A 50 -7.13 -0.96 6.20
C LEU A 50 -7.46 -0.03 7.37
N HIS A 51 -8.06 1.14 7.13
CA HIS A 51 -8.57 2.01 8.19
C HIS A 51 -9.70 1.35 9.00
N GLN A 52 -10.60 0.59 8.34
CA GLN A 52 -11.64 -0.18 9.00
C GLN A 52 -11.05 -1.32 9.86
N MET A 53 -10.02 -2.01 9.34
CA MET A 53 -9.30 -3.03 10.12
C MET A 53 -8.63 -2.40 11.36
N ALA A 54 -8.02 -1.23 11.22
CA ALA A 54 -7.43 -0.48 12.34
C ALA A 54 -8.49 -0.07 13.38
N ALA A 55 -9.73 0.19 12.95
CA ALA A 55 -10.87 0.46 13.81
C ALA A 55 -11.51 -0.81 14.43
N ASN A 56 -10.84 -1.95 14.36
CA ASN A 56 -11.33 -3.25 14.85
C ASN A 56 -12.56 -3.81 14.13
N GLN A 57 -12.88 -3.31 12.92
CA GLN A 57 -13.93 -3.92 12.12
C GLN A 57 -13.46 -5.27 11.55
N GLN A 58 -14.38 -6.21 11.45
CA GLN A 58 -14.11 -7.51 10.82
C GLN A 58 -14.20 -7.38 9.30
N ILE A 59 -13.08 -7.53 8.64
CA ILE A 59 -12.99 -7.54 7.18
C ILE A 59 -12.82 -8.99 6.72
N PRO A 60 -13.60 -9.47 5.74
CA PRO A 60 -13.41 -10.80 5.19
C PRO A 60 -11.99 -10.99 4.65
N GLN A 61 -11.38 -12.13 4.96
CA GLN A 61 -10.07 -12.50 4.41
C GLN A 61 -10.26 -13.33 3.14
N HIS A 62 -9.65 -12.92 2.06
CA HIS A 62 -9.72 -13.59 0.77
C HIS A 62 -8.43 -14.36 0.50
N SER A 63 -8.47 -15.69 0.63
CA SER A 63 -7.33 -16.55 0.30
C SER A 63 -7.05 -16.50 -1.21
N ILE A 64 -5.82 -16.16 -1.58
CA ILE A 64 -5.33 -16.15 -2.97
C ILE A 64 -5.42 -17.57 -3.55
N THR A 65 -5.02 -18.59 -2.80
CA THR A 65 -5.08 -19.99 -3.22
C THR A 65 -6.53 -20.43 -3.55
N LYS A 66 -7.51 -20.01 -2.72
CA LYS A 66 -8.94 -20.30 -3.00
C LYS A 66 -9.42 -19.57 -4.24
N THR A 67 -9.02 -18.31 -4.42
CA THR A 67 -9.40 -17.49 -5.59
C THR A 67 -8.83 -18.05 -6.89
N LEU A 68 -7.63 -18.62 -6.85
CA LEU A 68 -6.99 -19.22 -8.01
C LEU A 68 -7.40 -20.68 -8.28
N ARG A 69 -8.25 -21.26 -7.42
CA ARG A 69 -8.67 -22.66 -7.59
C ARG A 69 -9.32 -22.89 -8.98
N GLY A 70 -8.87 -23.92 -9.67
CA GLY A 70 -9.35 -24.27 -11.00
C GLY A 70 -8.78 -23.44 -12.15
N THR A 71 -7.98 -22.38 -11.89
CA THR A 71 -7.36 -21.58 -12.95
C THR A 71 -6.12 -22.22 -13.57
N GLY A 72 -5.45 -23.14 -12.84
CA GLY A 72 -4.17 -23.75 -13.25
C GLY A 72 -2.95 -22.85 -13.00
N VAL A 73 -3.14 -21.79 -12.20
CA VAL A 73 -2.04 -20.93 -11.74
C VAL A 73 -1.38 -21.54 -10.52
N ASP A 74 -0.05 -21.56 -10.51
CA ASP A 74 0.75 -21.93 -9.36
C ASP A 74 0.91 -20.71 -8.44
N PHE A 75 0.57 -20.88 -7.17
CA PHE A 75 0.79 -19.85 -6.15
C PHE A 75 2.04 -20.17 -5.33
N VAL A 76 2.93 -19.20 -5.20
CA VAL A 76 4.12 -19.29 -4.36
C VAL A 76 4.06 -18.18 -3.31
N GLN A 77 3.93 -18.57 -2.05
CA GLN A 77 4.06 -17.62 -0.96
C GLN A 77 5.56 -17.35 -0.73
N GLY A 78 5.94 -16.08 -0.85
CA GLY A 78 7.31 -15.63 -0.66
C GLY A 78 7.51 -14.15 -0.97
N TRP A 79 8.56 -13.61 -0.40
CA TRP A 79 8.98 -12.23 -0.63
C TRP A 79 10.02 -12.19 -1.73
N VAL A 80 9.79 -11.39 -2.76
CA VAL A 80 10.78 -11.15 -3.82
C VAL A 80 11.93 -10.35 -3.23
N THR A 81 13.13 -10.90 -3.32
CA THR A 81 14.35 -10.29 -2.80
C THR A 81 15.20 -9.66 -3.91
N GLU A 82 15.16 -10.23 -5.11
CA GLU A 82 15.89 -9.73 -6.27
C GLU A 82 15.16 -10.12 -7.56
N ILE A 83 15.25 -9.30 -8.57
CA ILE A 83 14.89 -9.63 -9.95
C ILE A 83 16.15 -9.45 -10.79
N ARG A 84 16.46 -10.43 -11.63
CA ARG A 84 17.61 -10.42 -12.54
C ARG A 84 17.09 -10.45 -13.98
N PRO A 85 16.85 -9.28 -14.59
CA PRO A 85 16.24 -9.20 -15.90
C PRO A 85 17.03 -9.93 -16.99
N ASP A 86 18.34 -9.76 -17.01
CA ASP A 86 19.21 -10.38 -18.03
C ASP A 86 19.29 -11.91 -17.90
N GLU A 87 19.01 -12.45 -16.71
CA GLU A 87 18.97 -13.90 -16.43
C GLU A 87 17.56 -14.47 -16.51
N HIS A 88 16.54 -13.63 -16.75
CA HIS A 88 15.12 -14.00 -16.72
C HIS A 88 14.75 -14.75 -15.43
N ARG A 89 15.16 -14.22 -14.25
CA ARG A 89 15.02 -14.89 -12.96
C ARG A 89 14.52 -13.94 -11.88
N VAL A 90 13.70 -14.51 -10.98
CA VAL A 90 13.25 -13.86 -9.74
C VAL A 90 13.77 -14.70 -8.56
N ASP A 91 14.42 -14.05 -7.62
CA ASP A 91 14.89 -14.64 -6.37
C ASP A 91 13.90 -14.30 -5.24
N LEU A 92 13.55 -15.30 -4.43
CA LEU A 92 12.52 -15.22 -3.40
C LEU A 92 13.07 -15.73 -2.06
N GLN A 93 12.57 -15.15 -0.98
CA GLN A 93 12.61 -15.75 0.35
C GLN A 93 11.23 -16.34 0.67
N THR A 94 11.18 -17.64 0.95
CA THR A 94 9.99 -18.37 1.39
C THR A 94 10.20 -18.92 2.79
N ASP A 95 9.14 -19.45 3.40
CA ASP A 95 9.25 -20.13 4.71
C ASP A 95 10.17 -21.38 4.67
N ASN A 96 10.33 -21.97 3.47
CA ASN A 96 11.21 -23.11 3.24
C ASN A 96 12.63 -22.72 2.79
N GLY A 97 12.99 -21.44 2.86
CA GLY A 97 14.29 -20.91 2.45
C GLY A 97 14.26 -20.17 1.12
N ALA A 98 15.45 -19.84 0.62
CA ALA A 98 15.62 -19.13 -0.64
C ALA A 98 15.17 -20.00 -1.83
N ARG A 99 14.46 -19.41 -2.77
CA ARG A 99 13.98 -20.05 -4.00
C ARG A 99 14.21 -19.15 -5.20
N GLN A 100 14.46 -19.75 -6.35
CA GLN A 100 14.62 -19.06 -7.63
C GLN A 100 13.55 -19.53 -8.62
N ILE A 101 12.98 -18.60 -9.39
CA ILE A 101 12.00 -18.90 -10.43
C ILE A 101 12.43 -18.22 -11.72
N GLY A 102 12.65 -19.01 -12.78
CA GLY A 102 12.89 -18.51 -14.13
C GLY A 102 11.59 -18.11 -14.80
N TYR A 103 11.63 -17.16 -15.74
CA TYR A 103 10.47 -16.74 -16.52
C TYR A 103 10.83 -16.51 -18.00
N ASP A 104 9.82 -16.57 -18.87
CA ASP A 104 9.91 -16.02 -20.23
C ASP A 104 9.30 -14.60 -20.24
N TYR A 105 8.28 -14.34 -19.40
CA TYR A 105 7.70 -13.00 -19.16
C TYR A 105 7.47 -12.76 -17.68
N LEU A 106 7.70 -11.52 -17.23
CA LEU A 106 7.46 -11.08 -15.87
C LEU A 106 6.40 -9.98 -15.84
N VAL A 107 5.43 -10.10 -14.93
CA VAL A 107 4.51 -9.01 -14.58
C VAL A 107 4.90 -8.47 -13.20
N TYR A 108 5.45 -7.27 -13.18
CA TYR A 108 5.83 -6.56 -11.96
C TYR A 108 4.62 -5.79 -11.43
N ALA A 109 4.07 -6.20 -10.29
CA ALA A 109 2.86 -5.64 -9.68
C ALA A 109 2.99 -5.48 -8.16
N LEU A 110 4.18 -5.10 -7.67
CA LEU A 110 4.47 -4.99 -6.24
C LEU A 110 3.80 -3.78 -5.57
N GLY A 111 3.20 -2.88 -6.36
CA GLY A 111 2.42 -1.75 -5.87
C GLY A 111 3.25 -0.70 -5.15
N SER A 112 2.60 0.01 -4.23
CA SER A 112 3.20 1.08 -3.42
C SER A 112 3.14 0.77 -1.93
N THR A 113 3.88 1.53 -1.15
CA THR A 113 3.84 1.54 0.32
C THR A 113 3.72 2.99 0.81
N ILE A 114 3.51 3.18 2.10
CA ILE A 114 3.46 4.53 2.69
C ILE A 114 4.88 5.10 2.74
N GLU A 115 5.02 6.35 2.28
CA GLU A 115 6.26 7.11 2.37
C GLU A 115 6.53 7.52 3.83
N ARG A 116 7.67 7.11 4.38
CA ARG A 116 8.02 7.32 5.80
C ARG A 116 9.36 8.01 6.00
N ASP A 117 10.08 8.32 4.92
CA ASP A 117 11.44 8.85 4.97
C ASP A 117 11.51 10.35 4.66
N SER A 118 10.45 10.91 4.09
CA SER A 118 10.41 12.31 3.66
C SER A 118 10.32 13.30 4.83
N VAL A 119 9.87 12.84 6.01
CA VAL A 119 9.76 13.66 7.22
C VAL A 119 10.43 12.94 8.39
N SER A 120 11.32 13.68 9.07
CA SER A 120 12.04 13.15 10.24
C SER A 120 11.07 12.67 11.33
N GLY A 121 11.36 11.50 11.93
CA GLY A 121 10.60 10.93 13.02
C GLY A 121 9.37 10.11 12.62
N VAL A 122 8.90 10.15 11.37
CA VAL A 122 7.72 9.39 10.92
C VAL A 122 7.86 7.89 11.17
N ARG A 123 9.04 7.31 10.89
CA ARG A 123 9.29 5.87 11.12
C ARG A 123 9.10 5.43 12.57
N HIS A 124 9.39 6.31 13.52
CA HIS A 124 9.46 5.99 14.94
C HIS A 124 8.24 6.47 15.73
N HIS A 125 7.54 7.50 15.25
CA HIS A 125 6.51 8.20 16.01
C HIS A 125 5.13 8.21 15.34
N ALA A 126 5.00 7.61 14.14
CA ALA A 126 3.71 7.55 13.47
C ALA A 126 3.35 6.13 13.04
N TYR A 127 2.12 5.74 13.32
CA TYR A 127 1.49 4.58 12.73
C TYR A 127 1.20 4.81 11.25
N THR A 128 1.13 3.73 10.50
CA THR A 128 0.72 3.75 9.09
C THR A 128 -0.33 2.68 8.83
N LEU A 129 -1.12 2.86 7.78
CA LEU A 129 -2.07 1.82 7.33
C LEU A 129 -1.32 0.77 6.50
N THR A 130 -0.35 0.10 7.13
CA THR A 130 0.32 -1.09 6.61
C THR A 130 -0.23 -2.32 7.32
N PRO A 131 -0.37 -3.47 6.63
CA PRO A 131 -1.02 -4.67 7.21
C PRO A 131 -0.33 -5.21 8.44
N SER A 132 0.99 -5.16 8.48
CA SER A 132 1.81 -5.72 9.56
C SER A 132 3.11 -4.95 9.72
N GLY A 133 3.83 -5.24 10.79
CA GLY A 133 5.10 -4.62 11.14
C GLY A 133 4.98 -3.59 12.26
N GLU A 134 6.11 -3.01 12.62
CA GLU A 134 6.17 -1.96 13.61
C GLU A 134 5.39 -0.72 13.16
N MET A 135 4.63 -0.11 14.05
CA MET A 135 3.78 1.07 13.77
C MET A 135 2.78 0.83 12.62
N SER A 136 2.14 -0.34 12.59
CA SER A 136 1.15 -0.79 11.62
C SER A 136 -0.30 -0.72 12.13
N ILE A 137 -1.26 -1.24 11.35
CA ILE A 137 -2.66 -1.38 11.78
C ILE A 137 -2.80 -2.31 13.00
N GLU A 138 -1.90 -3.27 13.20
CA GLU A 138 -1.93 -4.14 14.38
C GLU A 138 -1.74 -3.32 15.66
N GLY A 139 -0.73 -2.45 15.69
CA GLY A 139 -0.54 -1.53 16.81
C GLY A 139 -1.67 -0.50 16.95
N LEU A 140 -2.26 -0.01 15.86
CA LEU A 140 -3.42 0.89 15.93
C LEU A 140 -4.62 0.21 16.60
N ARG A 141 -4.89 -1.05 16.30
CA ARG A 141 -5.98 -1.82 16.91
C ARG A 141 -5.85 -1.96 18.43
N GLU A 142 -4.64 -1.93 18.95
CA GLU A 142 -4.36 -1.99 20.38
C GLU A 142 -4.45 -0.60 21.01
N VAL A 143 -3.87 0.41 20.37
CA VAL A 143 -3.72 1.74 20.96
C VAL A 143 -4.99 2.60 20.88
N LEU A 144 -5.80 2.48 19.82
CA LEU A 144 -7.01 3.30 19.63
C LEU A 144 -8.08 3.09 20.73
N PRO A 145 -8.40 1.86 21.17
CA PRO A 145 -9.30 1.65 22.31
C PRO A 145 -8.79 2.29 23.62
N ALA A 146 -7.48 2.18 23.88
CA ALA A 146 -6.85 2.80 25.05
C ALA A 146 -6.90 4.34 24.96
N LEU A 147 -6.64 4.89 23.76
CA LEU A 147 -6.74 6.33 23.50
C LEU A 147 -8.16 6.84 23.72
N ASN A 148 -9.18 6.08 23.30
CA ASN A 148 -10.59 6.41 23.49
C ASN A 148 -10.97 6.43 24.98
N ALA A 149 -10.42 5.53 25.80
CA ALA A 149 -10.69 5.46 27.24
C ALA A 149 -10.20 6.72 27.98
N ILE A 150 -9.14 7.37 27.51
CA ILE A 150 -8.55 8.57 28.15
C ILE A 150 -8.94 9.88 27.44
N SER A 151 -9.81 9.83 26.43
CA SER A 151 -10.16 10.99 25.58
C SER A 151 -8.90 11.66 24.96
N GLY A 152 -7.96 10.82 24.49
CA GLY A 152 -6.68 11.26 23.96
C GLY A 152 -6.79 11.88 22.57
N ARG A 153 -5.66 12.36 22.05
CA ARG A 153 -5.54 13.10 20.79
C ARG A 153 -4.93 12.21 19.71
N LEU A 154 -5.67 12.04 18.62
CA LEU A 154 -5.19 11.39 17.39
C LEU A 154 -4.90 12.44 16.33
N LEU A 155 -3.64 12.57 15.95
CA LEU A 155 -3.21 13.37 14.80
C LEU A 155 -3.15 12.50 13.55
N ILE A 156 -3.90 12.88 12.52
CA ILE A 156 -3.83 12.25 11.18
C ILE A 156 -3.14 13.25 10.25
N VAL A 157 -2.02 12.85 9.66
CA VAL A 157 -1.25 13.68 8.72
C VAL A 157 -1.43 13.17 7.30
N GLY A 158 -2.09 13.98 6.47
CA GLY A 158 -2.36 13.69 5.06
C GLY A 158 -3.85 13.78 4.72
N GLY A 159 -4.23 14.80 3.95
CA GLY A 159 -5.63 15.07 3.56
C GLY A 159 -6.05 14.44 2.23
N GLY A 160 -5.40 13.35 1.80
CA GLY A 160 -5.87 12.51 0.71
C GLY A 160 -7.04 11.61 1.14
N ALA A 161 -7.59 10.82 0.20
CA ALA A 161 -8.71 9.91 0.47
C ALA A 161 -8.48 9.04 1.72
N THR A 162 -7.32 8.42 1.84
CA THR A 162 -6.95 7.57 2.97
C THR A 162 -7.03 8.28 4.33
N GLY A 163 -6.53 9.52 4.43
CA GLY A 163 -6.59 10.27 5.68
C GLY A 163 -8.00 10.72 6.03
N ILE A 164 -8.79 11.11 5.04
CA ILE A 164 -10.20 11.49 5.21
C ILE A 164 -11.04 10.30 5.67
N GLU A 165 -10.88 9.14 5.02
CA GLU A 165 -11.56 7.89 5.38
C GLU A 165 -11.18 7.44 6.80
N ALA A 166 -9.89 7.48 7.13
CA ALA A 166 -9.41 7.14 8.47
C ALA A 166 -9.93 8.10 9.54
N ALA A 167 -10.00 9.41 9.24
CA ALA A 167 -10.51 10.41 10.18
C ALA A 167 -12.00 10.19 10.49
N ALA A 168 -12.82 9.92 9.46
CA ALA A 168 -14.23 9.60 9.63
C ALA A 168 -14.42 8.32 10.44
N GLU A 169 -13.76 7.24 10.01
CA GLU A 169 -13.87 5.91 10.63
C GLU A 169 -13.48 5.93 12.11
N PHE A 170 -12.37 6.59 12.43
CA PHE A 170 -11.90 6.61 13.82
C PHE A 170 -12.74 7.55 14.72
N ALA A 171 -13.28 8.64 14.17
CA ALA A 171 -14.21 9.50 14.92
C ALA A 171 -15.53 8.78 15.21
N GLU A 172 -16.05 7.98 14.29
CA GLU A 172 -17.25 7.17 14.51
C GLU A 172 -17.01 6.01 15.48
N SER A 173 -15.90 5.26 15.27
CA SER A 173 -15.60 4.06 16.06
C SER A 173 -15.10 4.38 17.49
N PHE A 174 -14.50 5.56 17.68
CA PHE A 174 -13.89 5.99 18.95
C PHE A 174 -14.35 7.41 19.34
N PRO A 175 -15.58 7.59 19.76
CA PRO A 175 -16.21 8.93 19.90
C PRO A 175 -15.58 9.83 20.96
N ASN A 176 -14.76 9.30 21.88
CA ASN A 176 -14.04 10.12 22.87
C ASN A 176 -12.65 10.57 22.35
N VAL A 177 -12.14 10.00 21.26
CA VAL A 177 -10.86 10.40 20.67
C VAL A 177 -11.00 11.77 20.02
N LYS A 178 -10.09 12.68 20.33
CA LYS A 178 -10.00 14.01 19.69
C LYS A 178 -9.22 13.87 18.40
N VAL A 179 -9.93 13.67 17.28
CA VAL A 179 -9.32 13.50 15.97
C VAL A 179 -8.99 14.86 15.35
N GLN A 180 -7.74 15.05 14.93
CA GLN A 180 -7.29 16.20 14.15
C GLN A 180 -6.69 15.70 12.84
N LEU A 181 -7.21 16.20 11.70
CA LEU A 181 -6.68 15.93 10.36
C LEU A 181 -5.92 17.16 9.86
N VAL A 182 -4.64 16.96 9.53
CA VAL A 182 -3.75 18.01 9.03
C VAL A 182 -3.37 17.70 7.57
N THR A 183 -3.48 18.70 6.69
CA THR A 183 -3.11 18.56 5.29
C THR A 183 -2.23 19.72 4.80
N ARG A 184 -1.24 19.40 3.94
CA ARG A 184 -0.32 20.38 3.37
C ARG A 184 -1.01 21.39 2.45
N GLY A 185 -1.95 20.93 1.65
CA GLY A 185 -2.73 21.78 0.73
C GLY A 185 -4.10 22.13 1.30
N GLU A 186 -4.96 22.65 0.45
CA GLU A 186 -6.37 22.84 0.75
C GLU A 186 -7.06 21.48 1.00
N PHE A 187 -7.93 21.42 2.01
CA PHE A 187 -8.74 20.23 2.27
C PHE A 187 -9.62 19.90 1.07
N GLY A 188 -9.52 18.65 0.60
CA GLY A 188 -10.29 18.20 -0.56
C GLY A 188 -9.85 18.80 -1.91
N GLY A 189 -8.65 19.40 -2.00
CA GLY A 189 -8.13 20.02 -3.22
C GLY A 189 -7.97 19.08 -4.44
N PHE A 190 -8.16 17.76 -4.26
CA PHE A 190 -8.16 16.75 -5.32
C PHE A 190 -9.55 16.38 -5.85
N ILE A 191 -10.61 16.98 -5.30
CA ILE A 191 -12.01 16.78 -5.68
C ILE A 191 -12.70 18.13 -5.93
N THR A 192 -13.92 18.10 -6.45
CA THR A 192 -14.68 19.35 -6.68
C THR A 192 -15.04 20.02 -5.36
N LYS A 193 -15.10 21.37 -5.38
CA LYS A 193 -15.36 22.17 -4.18
C LYS A 193 -16.64 21.75 -3.44
N GLY A 194 -17.73 21.46 -4.15
CA GLY A 194 -19.00 21.05 -3.52
C GLY A 194 -18.88 19.73 -2.76
N ILE A 195 -18.08 18.77 -3.27
CA ILE A 195 -17.80 17.51 -2.57
C ILE A 195 -16.88 17.77 -1.38
N ALA A 196 -15.83 18.58 -1.53
CA ALA A 196 -14.93 18.94 -0.45
C ALA A 196 -15.66 19.64 0.71
N ASP A 197 -16.54 20.60 0.40
CA ASP A 197 -17.36 21.31 1.39
C ASP A 197 -18.30 20.35 2.16
N TYR A 198 -18.95 19.41 1.44
CA TYR A 198 -19.79 18.37 2.05
C TYR A 198 -18.99 17.46 2.99
N MET A 199 -17.85 16.92 2.51
CA MET A 199 -16.99 16.04 3.32
C MET A 199 -16.43 16.77 4.53
N GLY A 200 -15.98 18.02 4.35
CA GLY A 200 -15.47 18.84 5.46
C GLY A 200 -16.53 19.14 6.51
N LYS A 201 -17.78 19.38 6.08
CA LYS A 201 -18.92 19.54 6.99
C LYS A 201 -19.17 18.24 7.76
N SER A 202 -19.27 17.11 7.09
CA SER A 202 -19.53 15.81 7.71
C SER A 202 -18.44 15.43 8.74
N LEU A 203 -17.16 15.66 8.42
CA LEU A 203 -16.07 15.42 9.37
C LEU A 203 -16.17 16.30 10.62
N ARG A 204 -16.53 17.59 10.47
CA ARG A 204 -16.73 18.48 11.62
C ARG A 204 -17.94 18.06 12.47
N GLU A 205 -19.02 17.56 11.85
CA GLU A 205 -20.18 17.00 12.55
C GLU A 205 -19.81 15.76 13.38
N LEU A 206 -18.81 14.97 12.92
CA LEU A 206 -18.20 13.88 13.67
C LEU A 206 -17.19 14.34 14.74
N GLY A 207 -16.97 15.64 14.91
CA GLY A 207 -16.03 16.21 15.89
C GLY A 207 -14.58 16.24 15.40
N VAL A 208 -14.29 15.97 14.13
CA VAL A 208 -12.94 16.05 13.56
C VAL A 208 -12.52 17.51 13.38
N SER A 209 -11.37 17.87 13.95
CA SER A 209 -10.71 19.15 13.68
C SER A 209 -9.94 19.09 12.36
N LEU A 210 -10.21 20.02 11.43
CA LEU A 210 -9.53 20.10 10.13
C LEU A 210 -8.58 21.28 10.14
N GLN A 211 -7.32 21.03 9.73
CA GLN A 211 -6.29 22.05 9.58
C GLN A 211 -5.58 21.85 8.23
N ASP A 212 -5.88 22.69 7.29
CA ASP A 212 -5.26 22.74 5.96
C ASP A 212 -4.06 23.69 5.89
N HIS A 213 -3.40 23.78 4.72
CA HIS A 213 -2.21 24.60 4.47
C HIS A 213 -1.13 24.44 5.54
N THR A 214 -1.03 23.24 6.14
CA THR A 214 -0.12 22.94 7.24
C THR A 214 0.80 21.79 6.86
N THR A 215 2.08 22.10 6.71
CA THR A 215 3.13 21.11 6.40
C THR A 215 3.81 20.68 7.68
N ILE A 216 3.85 19.39 7.95
CA ILE A 216 4.65 18.81 9.03
C ILE A 216 6.08 18.64 8.54
N SER A 217 7.05 19.17 9.29
CA SER A 217 8.49 19.09 8.99
C SER A 217 9.23 18.07 9.85
N GLU A 218 8.71 17.76 11.06
CA GLU A 218 9.30 16.80 11.98
C GLU A 218 8.21 16.18 12.85
N LEU A 219 8.34 14.91 13.18
CA LEU A 219 7.57 14.24 14.23
C LEU A 219 8.48 13.85 15.39
N ARG A 220 8.02 14.11 16.60
CA ARG A 220 8.58 13.65 17.86
C ARG A 220 7.59 12.75 18.57
N GLU A 221 7.96 12.20 19.69
CA GLU A 221 7.17 11.19 20.41
C GLU A 221 5.70 11.60 20.67
N ARG A 222 5.47 12.89 20.99
CA ARG A 222 4.15 13.41 21.36
C ARG A 222 3.81 14.77 20.73
N GLU A 223 4.59 15.21 19.77
CA GLU A 223 4.37 16.48 19.10
C GLU A 223 4.81 16.44 17.63
N ALA A 224 4.06 17.09 16.76
CA ALA A 224 4.43 17.37 15.39
C ALA A 224 4.86 18.83 15.25
N ILE A 225 5.94 19.07 14.53
CA ILE A 225 6.45 20.40 14.24
C ILE A 225 6.07 20.76 12.82
N THR A 226 5.41 21.89 12.65
CA THR A 226 5.09 22.41 11.33
C THR A 226 6.30 23.12 10.72
N SER A 227 6.29 23.33 9.39
CA SER A 227 7.32 24.12 8.70
C SER A 227 7.37 25.59 9.16
N SER A 228 6.33 26.10 9.81
CA SER A 228 6.29 27.42 10.45
C SER A 228 6.73 27.43 11.92
N GLY A 229 7.15 26.27 12.46
CA GLY A 229 7.59 26.12 13.85
C GLY A 229 6.48 25.96 14.88
N VAL A 230 5.21 25.85 14.47
CA VAL A 230 4.08 25.60 15.38
C VAL A 230 4.13 24.15 15.85
N LEU A 231 3.92 23.94 17.15
CA LEU A 231 3.83 22.61 17.75
C LEU A 231 2.38 22.13 17.79
N ILE A 232 2.13 20.92 17.29
CA ILE A 232 0.83 20.25 17.36
C ILE A 232 0.99 19.03 18.26
N PRO A 233 0.45 19.06 19.49
CA PRO A 233 0.56 17.95 20.42
C PRO A 233 -0.40 16.82 20.06
N PHE A 234 0.07 15.58 20.19
CA PHE A 234 -0.74 14.36 20.00
C PHE A 234 -0.35 13.27 21.00
N ASP A 235 -1.20 12.26 21.14
CA ASP A 235 -0.91 11.05 21.90
C ASP A 235 -0.65 9.87 20.96
N VAL A 236 -1.32 9.85 19.79
CA VAL A 236 -1.11 8.91 18.70
C VAL A 236 -1.07 9.68 17.37
N CYS A 237 -0.15 9.34 16.49
CA CYS A 237 -0.06 9.90 15.13
C CYS A 237 -0.30 8.80 14.09
N LEU A 238 -1.18 9.06 13.13
CA LEU A 238 -1.33 8.28 11.89
C LEU A 238 -0.78 9.07 10.72
N TRP A 239 0.20 8.49 10.01
CA TRP A 239 0.77 9.07 8.80
C TRP A 239 0.14 8.46 7.55
N THR A 240 -0.51 9.29 6.74
CA THR A 240 -1.08 8.94 5.44
C THR A 240 -0.50 9.81 4.32
N GLY A 241 0.59 10.50 4.62
CA GLY A 241 1.23 11.50 3.76
C GLY A 241 2.17 10.93 2.72
N GLY A 242 1.61 10.51 1.59
CA GLY A 242 2.40 10.10 0.43
C GLY A 242 2.61 8.60 0.29
N PHE A 243 2.96 8.21 -0.93
CA PHE A 243 3.28 6.84 -1.29
C PHE A 243 4.67 6.77 -1.89
N SER A 244 5.39 5.70 -1.60
CA SER A 244 6.62 5.30 -2.26
C SER A 244 6.45 3.93 -2.90
N VAL A 245 7.26 3.62 -3.90
CA VAL A 245 7.31 2.28 -4.50
C VAL A 245 8.52 1.52 -3.99
N PRO A 246 8.50 0.17 -4.00
CA PRO A 246 9.65 -0.63 -3.62
C PRO A 246 10.88 -0.25 -4.45
N LYS A 247 12.04 -0.12 -3.79
CA LYS A 247 13.31 0.21 -4.45
C LYS A 247 13.77 -0.86 -5.43
N LEU A 248 13.19 -2.06 -5.33
CA LEU A 248 13.55 -3.25 -6.10
C LEU A 248 13.65 -2.97 -7.62
N ALA A 249 12.68 -2.23 -8.21
CA ALA A 249 12.72 -1.90 -9.64
C ALA A 249 13.97 -1.09 -10.02
N ARG A 250 14.40 -0.16 -9.19
CA ARG A 250 15.60 0.65 -9.40
C ARG A 250 16.87 -0.17 -9.18
N GLU A 251 16.88 -1.00 -8.15
CA GLU A 251 18.02 -1.85 -7.78
C GLU A 251 18.32 -2.92 -8.82
N THR A 252 17.30 -3.35 -9.57
CA THR A 252 17.42 -4.33 -10.65
C THR A 252 17.82 -3.73 -12.00
N GLY A 253 18.05 -2.42 -12.08
CA GLY A 253 18.46 -1.74 -13.32
C GLY A 253 17.31 -1.44 -14.29
N LEU A 254 16.04 -1.65 -13.90
CA LEU A 254 14.90 -1.23 -14.70
C LEU A 254 14.85 0.31 -14.79
N LYS A 255 14.51 0.85 -15.95
CA LYS A 255 14.32 2.30 -16.09
C LYS A 255 13.09 2.74 -15.31
N VAL A 256 13.30 3.68 -14.40
CA VAL A 256 12.27 4.23 -13.50
C VAL A 256 12.21 5.75 -13.58
N ASN A 257 11.07 6.34 -13.22
CA ASN A 257 10.96 7.78 -13.01
C ASN A 257 11.59 8.23 -11.69
N GLU A 258 11.52 9.52 -11.38
CA GLU A 258 12.06 10.10 -10.14
C GLU A 258 11.48 9.45 -8.88
N ARG A 259 10.20 9.03 -8.93
CA ARG A 259 9.50 8.35 -7.83
C ARG A 259 9.83 6.85 -7.71
N GLY A 260 10.64 6.30 -8.63
CA GLY A 260 11.00 4.88 -8.66
C GLY A 260 10.02 3.98 -9.40
N GLN A 261 8.99 4.54 -10.07
CA GLN A 261 8.01 3.78 -10.85
C GLN A 261 8.61 3.38 -12.20
N ILE A 262 8.34 2.15 -12.63
CA ILE A 262 8.86 1.60 -13.89
C ILE A 262 8.29 2.38 -15.08
N LEU A 263 9.17 2.83 -15.96
CA LEU A 263 8.78 3.46 -17.22
C LEU A 263 8.36 2.40 -18.23
N THR A 264 7.14 2.55 -18.77
CA THR A 264 6.54 1.59 -19.70
C THR A 264 6.14 2.24 -21.02
N ASP A 265 6.02 1.41 -22.04
CA ASP A 265 5.37 1.78 -23.31
C ASP A 265 3.82 1.72 -23.16
N MET A 266 3.11 2.00 -24.25
CA MET A 266 1.65 1.95 -24.31
C MET A 266 1.05 0.55 -24.09
N PHE A 267 1.86 -0.50 -24.12
CA PHE A 267 1.48 -1.90 -23.87
C PHE A 267 1.88 -2.35 -22.46
N LEU A 268 2.29 -1.43 -21.59
CA LEU A 268 2.78 -1.68 -20.24
C LEU A 268 4.09 -2.47 -20.18
N ARG A 269 4.85 -2.56 -21.29
CA ARG A 269 6.17 -3.19 -21.30
C ARG A 269 7.21 -2.19 -20.79
N SER A 270 8.12 -2.65 -19.95
CA SER A 270 9.27 -1.86 -19.52
C SER A 270 10.07 -1.39 -20.77
N ILE A 271 10.40 -0.10 -20.80
CA ILE A 271 11.20 0.45 -21.91
C ILE A 271 12.66 -0.02 -21.90
N SER A 272 13.12 -0.67 -20.84
CA SER A 272 14.46 -1.25 -20.74
C SER A 272 14.48 -2.76 -20.98
N HIS A 273 13.39 -3.48 -20.66
CA HIS A 273 13.28 -4.93 -20.78
C HIS A 273 11.88 -5.29 -21.28
N PRO A 274 11.70 -5.57 -22.59
CA PRO A 274 10.37 -5.71 -23.21
C PRO A 274 9.61 -6.98 -22.80
N ASP A 275 10.26 -7.93 -22.17
CA ASP A 275 9.71 -9.13 -21.54
C ASP A 275 9.18 -8.89 -20.12
N ILE A 276 9.40 -7.70 -19.55
CA ILE A 276 8.89 -7.27 -18.25
C ILE A 276 7.75 -6.26 -18.43
N PHE A 277 6.61 -6.57 -17.86
CA PHE A 277 5.43 -5.70 -17.82
C PHE A 277 5.25 -5.12 -16.41
N ALA A 278 4.77 -3.89 -16.31
CA ALA A 278 4.47 -3.28 -15.02
C ALA A 278 3.02 -2.81 -14.97
N CYS A 279 2.36 -3.05 -13.84
CA CYS A 279 0.97 -2.62 -13.63
C CYS A 279 0.66 -2.28 -12.17
N GLY A 280 -0.28 -1.36 -11.97
CA GLY A 280 -0.61 -0.80 -10.65
C GLY A 280 0.23 0.44 -10.35
N ASP A 281 0.55 0.65 -9.07
CA ASP A 281 1.26 1.86 -8.60
C ASP A 281 2.79 1.82 -8.84
N THR A 282 3.28 0.69 -9.32
CA THR A 282 4.73 0.36 -9.45
C THR A 282 5.48 1.24 -10.42
#